data_72f1b2614f348f51aebc3e132c3a7e57
#
_entry.id   72f1b2614f348f51aebc3e132c3a7e57
#
_cell.length_a   1.000
_cell.length_b   1.000
_cell.length_c   1.000
_cell.angle_alpha   90.00
_cell.angle_beta   90.00
_cell.angle_gamma   90.00
#
_symmetry.space_group_name_H-M   'P 1'
#
loop_
_entity.id
_entity.type
_entity.pdbx_description
1 polymer ?
#
loop_
_entity_poly.entity_id
_entity_poly.type
_entity_poly.pdbx_seq_one_letter_code
_entity_poly.pdbx_strand_id
1 'polypeptide(L)'
;VPGFEEQIVGMKAGEEKDLDITFPEDYHADLAGKAVVFKVKVHEVKEKEVPALDDEFAKDVSEFDTLKDLKADLKKKITEERQKDADRAFEDALMEQVGANITADIPDAMIENQARQFLDNFKMQIAQQGIPYDQYMKMTGMDEAKLLEDAKEPSERQVRLDLALAAIIEAEKLEVSDEEVEAEFKKMADQYSMDLEMVKKYLQADQVKDQLLTQKAVAVVVDSATAIKPEKKTAKKTAKKAEKEAEEAETEAKSETEAE
;
A
#
# COMPACT_ATOMS: atom_id res chain seq x y z
N VAL A 1 7.87 9.18 27.03
CA VAL A 1 8.71 8.63 28.11
C VAL A 1 7.77 7.96 29.09
N PRO A 2 7.96 6.67 29.40
CA PRO A 2 7.08 5.96 30.34
C PRO A 2 6.99 6.70 31.69
N GLY A 3 5.79 6.76 32.28
CA GLY A 3 5.55 7.44 33.55
C GLY A 3 5.35 8.96 33.47
N PHE A 4 5.58 9.61 32.33
CA PHE A 4 5.38 11.08 32.23
C PHE A 4 3.89 11.41 32.12
N GLU A 5 3.18 10.78 31.20
CA GLU A 5 1.76 11.06 30.95
C GLU A 5 0.88 10.63 32.12
N GLU A 6 1.20 9.49 32.73
CA GLU A 6 0.47 8.94 33.88
C GLU A 6 0.50 9.87 35.08
N GLN A 7 1.64 10.52 35.35
CA GLN A 7 1.80 11.43 36.48
C GLN A 7 1.14 12.81 36.25
N ILE A 8 0.83 13.17 35.01
CA ILE A 8 0.12 14.41 34.62
C ILE A 8 -1.40 14.24 34.70
N VAL A 9 -1.89 13.01 34.59
CA VAL A 9 -3.33 12.71 34.62
C VAL A 9 -3.94 13.24 35.90
N GLY A 10 -5.00 14.04 35.77
CA GLY A 10 -5.71 14.66 36.92
C GLY A 10 -5.21 16.04 37.32
N MET A 11 -4.14 16.55 36.72
CA MET A 11 -3.69 17.93 36.96
C MET A 11 -4.62 18.96 36.37
N LYS A 12 -4.76 20.11 37.02
CA LYS A 12 -5.61 21.23 36.57
C LYS A 12 -4.77 22.33 35.95
N ALA A 13 -5.42 23.15 35.13
CA ALA A 13 -4.80 24.34 34.56
C ALA A 13 -4.21 25.25 35.67
N GLY A 14 -2.94 25.64 35.52
CA GLY A 14 -2.19 26.44 36.47
C GLY A 14 -1.43 25.62 37.52
N GLU A 15 -1.64 24.31 37.61
CA GLU A 15 -0.92 23.45 38.54
C GLU A 15 0.54 23.19 38.11
N GLU A 16 1.44 23.16 39.10
CA GLU A 16 2.84 22.83 38.90
C GLU A 16 3.17 21.56 39.69
N LYS A 17 3.93 20.65 39.07
CA LYS A 17 4.34 19.40 39.70
C LYS A 17 5.73 19.00 39.21
N ASP A 18 6.56 18.53 40.16
CA ASP A 18 7.82 17.90 39.82
C ASP A 18 7.58 16.40 39.61
N LEU A 19 8.00 15.89 38.42
CA LEU A 19 7.84 14.50 38.00
C LEU A 19 9.21 13.82 38.03
N ASP A 20 9.35 12.79 38.82
CA ASP A 20 10.53 11.93 38.82
C ASP A 20 10.38 10.87 37.71
N ILE A 21 11.26 10.90 36.71
CA ILE A 21 11.20 10.03 35.55
C ILE A 21 12.58 9.50 35.22
N THR A 22 12.65 8.21 34.90
CA THR A 22 13.87 7.57 34.42
C THR A 22 13.73 7.31 32.93
N PHE A 23 14.67 7.79 32.11
CA PHE A 23 14.69 7.53 30.67
C PHE A 23 14.94 6.05 30.38
N PRO A 24 14.28 5.46 29.39
CA PRO A 24 14.55 4.10 28.94
C PRO A 24 16.00 3.93 28.47
N GLU A 25 16.54 2.71 28.55
CA GLU A 25 17.89 2.40 28.10
C GLU A 25 18.10 2.53 26.58
N ASP A 26 17.02 2.41 25.82
CA ASP A 26 16.98 2.58 24.35
C ASP A 26 16.75 4.03 23.89
N TYR A 27 16.87 5.00 24.80
CA TYR A 27 16.74 6.43 24.50
C TYR A 27 18.07 7.02 24.00
N HIS A 28 18.06 8.31 23.64
CA HIS A 28 19.27 9.00 23.16
C HIS A 28 20.44 8.82 24.13
N ALA A 29 21.63 8.49 23.60
CA ALA A 29 22.81 8.06 24.37
C ALA A 29 23.18 8.95 25.55
N ASP A 30 22.90 10.27 25.48
CA ASP A 30 23.21 11.24 26.54
C ASP A 30 22.22 11.18 27.71
N LEU A 31 21.05 10.58 27.55
CA LEU A 31 19.93 10.56 28.49
C LEU A 31 19.51 9.15 28.92
N ALA A 32 19.91 8.12 28.18
CA ALA A 32 19.53 6.73 28.40
C ALA A 32 19.83 6.31 29.87
N GLY A 33 18.85 5.71 30.54
CA GLY A 33 18.94 5.22 31.92
C GLY A 33 19.09 6.27 33.03
N LYS A 34 19.07 7.59 32.68
CA LYS A 34 19.22 8.64 33.69
C LYS A 34 17.89 9.00 34.32
N ALA A 35 17.89 9.11 35.65
CA ALA A 35 16.80 9.68 36.41
C ALA A 35 16.85 11.21 36.35
N VAL A 36 15.74 11.84 35.99
CA VAL A 36 15.60 13.29 35.87
C VAL A 36 14.30 13.76 36.52
N VAL A 37 14.30 14.99 37.02
CA VAL A 37 13.10 15.64 37.53
C VAL A 37 12.59 16.64 36.53
N PHE A 38 11.37 16.40 36.01
CA PHE A 38 10.68 17.32 35.13
C PHE A 38 9.82 18.28 35.94
N LYS A 39 10.09 19.56 35.83
CA LYS A 39 9.22 20.60 36.41
C LYS A 39 8.14 20.93 35.38
N VAL A 40 6.94 20.42 35.59
CA VAL A 40 5.81 20.55 34.67
C VAL A 40 4.84 21.58 35.23
N LYS A 41 4.41 22.50 34.34
CA LYS A 41 3.33 23.43 34.57
C LYS A 41 2.26 23.25 33.55
N VAL A 42 1.04 22.93 33.97
CA VAL A 42 -0.10 22.81 33.10
C VAL A 42 -0.69 24.19 32.78
N HIS A 43 -0.55 24.66 31.56
CA HIS A 43 -1.08 25.97 31.17
C HIS A 43 -2.57 25.91 30.87
N GLU A 44 -3.02 24.84 30.20
CA GLU A 44 -4.38 24.70 29.72
C GLU A 44 -4.76 23.22 29.68
N VAL A 45 -5.98 22.91 30.06
CA VAL A 45 -6.59 21.57 29.90
C VAL A 45 -7.75 21.74 28.90
N LYS A 46 -7.67 21.04 27.78
CA LYS A 46 -8.71 21.06 26.74
C LYS A 46 -9.40 19.71 26.69
N GLU A 47 -10.71 19.73 26.70
CA GLU A 47 -11.52 18.55 26.43
C GLU A 47 -11.92 18.52 24.96
N LYS A 48 -11.80 17.38 24.32
CA LYS A 48 -12.22 17.19 22.94
C LYS A 48 -13.73 16.92 22.92
N GLU A 49 -14.52 17.95 22.62
CA GLU A 49 -15.93 17.75 22.32
C GLU A 49 -16.09 17.18 20.91
N VAL A 50 -16.74 16.03 20.82
CA VAL A 50 -17.08 15.43 19.54
C VAL A 50 -18.53 15.78 19.22
N PRO A 51 -18.81 16.43 18.07
CA PRO A 51 -20.17 16.76 17.66
C PRO A 51 -21.05 15.51 17.61
N ALA A 52 -22.35 15.66 17.90
CA ALA A 52 -23.31 14.59 17.73
C ALA A 52 -23.38 14.19 16.24
N LEU A 53 -23.52 12.88 15.97
CA LEU A 53 -23.68 12.38 14.61
C LEU A 53 -25.16 12.55 14.19
N ASP A 54 -25.51 13.73 13.76
CA ASP A 54 -26.85 14.15 13.32
C ASP A 54 -26.84 14.78 11.94
N ASP A 55 -27.97 15.35 11.53
CA ASP A 55 -28.09 16.00 10.21
C ASP A 55 -27.33 17.33 10.14
N GLU A 56 -27.10 18.01 11.26
CA GLU A 56 -26.27 19.22 11.30
C GLU A 56 -24.81 18.85 11.05
N PHE A 57 -24.32 17.80 11.68
CA PHE A 57 -22.98 17.27 11.39
C PHE A 57 -22.82 16.93 9.90
N ALA A 58 -23.83 16.30 9.27
CA ALA A 58 -23.75 15.96 7.86
C ALA A 58 -23.59 17.19 6.96
N LYS A 59 -24.28 18.27 7.26
CA LYS A 59 -24.18 19.56 6.53
C LYS A 59 -22.84 20.25 6.73
N ASP A 60 -22.28 20.15 7.93
CA ASP A 60 -21.00 20.80 8.26
C ASP A 60 -19.80 20.13 7.57
N VAL A 61 -19.84 18.78 7.40
CA VAL A 61 -18.70 18.01 6.89
C VAL A 61 -18.86 17.55 5.45
N SER A 62 -20.02 17.79 4.82
CA SER A 62 -20.33 17.28 3.49
C SER A 62 -21.36 18.12 2.75
N GLU A 63 -21.65 17.75 1.50
CA GLU A 63 -22.68 18.36 0.66
C GLU A 63 -24.10 17.80 0.93
N PHE A 64 -24.24 16.87 1.89
CA PHE A 64 -25.51 16.20 2.17
C PHE A 64 -26.27 16.87 3.29
N ASP A 65 -27.60 16.97 3.12
CA ASP A 65 -28.51 17.55 4.11
C ASP A 65 -28.83 16.62 5.28
N THR A 66 -28.64 15.32 5.10
CA THR A 66 -28.96 14.33 6.14
C THR A 66 -27.81 13.36 6.39
N LEU A 67 -27.67 12.92 7.65
CA LEU A 67 -26.71 11.90 8.04
C LEU A 67 -26.95 10.57 7.30
N LYS A 68 -28.21 10.27 6.97
CA LYS A 68 -28.57 9.08 6.20
C LYS A 68 -27.98 9.10 4.81
N ASP A 69 -28.05 10.23 4.12
CA ASP A 69 -27.54 10.37 2.76
C ASP A 69 -26.01 10.38 2.76
N LEU A 70 -25.37 11.04 3.71
CA LEU A 70 -23.92 10.97 3.92
C LEU A 70 -23.45 9.52 4.14
N LYS A 71 -24.13 8.76 5.01
CA LYS A 71 -23.82 7.35 5.25
C LYS A 71 -24.03 6.48 4.02
N ALA A 72 -25.07 6.77 3.23
CA ALA A 72 -25.35 6.03 1.98
C ALA A 72 -24.26 6.28 0.94
N ASP A 73 -23.81 7.52 0.76
CA ASP A 73 -22.73 7.88 -0.16
C ASP A 73 -21.39 7.27 0.29
N LEU A 74 -21.03 7.41 1.57
CA LEU A 74 -19.82 6.78 2.12
C LEU A 74 -19.82 5.26 1.94
N LYS A 75 -20.97 4.62 2.20
CA LYS A 75 -21.11 3.18 1.98
C LYS A 75 -20.92 2.82 0.51
N LYS A 76 -21.47 3.61 -0.40
CA LYS A 76 -21.31 3.41 -1.85
C LYS A 76 -19.84 3.55 -2.25
N LYS A 77 -19.18 4.63 -1.87
CA LYS A 77 -17.76 4.89 -2.15
C LYS A 77 -16.85 3.76 -1.62
N ILE A 78 -17.03 3.38 -0.35
CA ILE A 78 -16.25 2.28 0.26
C ILE A 78 -16.54 0.94 -0.45
N THR A 79 -17.78 0.70 -0.87
CA THR A 79 -18.12 -0.53 -1.60
C THR A 79 -17.48 -0.55 -2.97
N GLU A 80 -17.51 0.55 -3.71
CA GLU A 80 -16.88 0.68 -5.02
C GLU A 80 -15.35 0.55 -4.93
N GLU A 81 -14.73 1.16 -3.91
CA GLU A 81 -13.30 1.04 -3.65
C GLU A 81 -12.91 -0.40 -3.34
N ARG A 82 -13.61 -1.03 -2.39
CA ARG A 82 -13.36 -2.44 -2.04
C ARG A 82 -13.60 -3.40 -3.19
N GLN A 83 -14.58 -3.11 -4.06
CA GLN A 83 -14.81 -3.90 -5.25
C GLN A 83 -13.64 -3.79 -6.22
N LYS A 84 -13.15 -2.57 -6.47
CA LYS A 84 -11.95 -2.35 -7.30
C LYS A 84 -10.72 -3.05 -6.76
N ASP A 85 -10.53 -3.02 -5.43
CA ASP A 85 -9.41 -3.72 -4.79
C ASP A 85 -9.54 -5.24 -4.91
N ALA A 86 -10.76 -5.77 -4.76
CA ALA A 86 -11.02 -7.19 -4.92
C ALA A 86 -10.84 -7.65 -6.37
N ASP A 87 -11.30 -6.86 -7.34
CA ASP A 87 -11.14 -7.15 -8.77
C ASP A 87 -9.65 -7.14 -9.14
N ARG A 88 -8.89 -6.13 -8.68
CA ARG A 88 -7.44 -6.07 -8.87
C ARG A 88 -6.71 -7.27 -8.25
N ALA A 89 -7.04 -7.60 -6.99
CA ALA A 89 -6.43 -8.74 -6.32
C ALA A 89 -6.76 -10.08 -7.03
N PHE A 90 -7.94 -10.17 -7.63
CA PHE A 90 -8.34 -11.32 -8.44
C PHE A 90 -7.54 -11.40 -9.74
N GLU A 91 -7.41 -10.28 -10.46
CA GLU A 91 -6.59 -10.17 -11.66
C GLU A 91 -5.12 -10.52 -11.37
N ASP A 92 -4.53 -9.95 -10.33
CA ASP A 92 -3.15 -10.23 -9.92
C ASP A 92 -2.93 -11.71 -9.63
N ALA A 93 -3.85 -12.35 -8.90
CA ALA A 93 -3.78 -13.77 -8.59
C ALA A 93 -3.93 -14.66 -9.84
N LEU A 94 -4.74 -14.23 -10.81
CA LEU A 94 -4.86 -14.92 -12.09
C LEU A 94 -3.59 -14.80 -12.92
N MET A 95 -3.02 -13.60 -13.00
CA MET A 95 -1.78 -13.35 -13.74
C MET A 95 -0.61 -14.12 -13.14
N GLU A 96 -0.53 -14.22 -11.83
CA GLU A 96 0.46 -15.07 -11.15
C GLU A 96 0.31 -16.56 -11.55
N GLN A 97 -0.92 -17.06 -11.60
CA GLN A 97 -1.18 -18.44 -12.03
C GLN A 97 -0.86 -18.65 -13.52
N VAL A 98 -1.18 -17.70 -14.38
CA VAL A 98 -0.84 -17.74 -15.81
C VAL A 98 0.67 -17.80 -15.98
N GLY A 99 1.42 -16.92 -15.32
CA GLY A 99 2.89 -16.91 -15.36
C GLY A 99 3.52 -18.20 -14.80
N ALA A 100 2.91 -18.78 -13.74
CA ALA A 100 3.40 -20.05 -13.16
C ALA A 100 3.14 -21.27 -14.05
N ASN A 101 2.11 -21.25 -14.88
CA ASN A 101 1.73 -22.36 -15.74
C ASN A 101 2.52 -22.43 -17.07
N ILE A 102 3.25 -21.38 -17.43
CA ILE A 102 4.06 -21.38 -18.65
C ILE A 102 5.30 -22.25 -18.47
N THR A 103 5.56 -23.09 -19.47
CA THR A 103 6.81 -23.83 -19.58
C THR A 103 7.63 -23.21 -20.71
N ALA A 104 8.60 -22.39 -20.35
CA ALA A 104 9.51 -21.73 -21.29
C ALA A 104 10.93 -21.73 -20.74
N ASP A 105 11.90 -21.90 -21.61
CA ASP A 105 13.31 -21.68 -21.30
C ASP A 105 13.62 -20.18 -21.53
N ILE A 106 13.79 -19.45 -20.44
CA ILE A 106 13.96 -17.99 -20.49
C ILE A 106 15.46 -17.70 -20.39
N PRO A 107 16.03 -17.05 -21.42
CA PRO A 107 17.41 -16.62 -21.38
C PRO A 107 17.68 -15.60 -20.25
N ASP A 108 18.79 -15.77 -19.54
CA ASP A 108 19.21 -14.86 -18.46
C ASP A 108 19.24 -13.39 -18.91
N ALA A 109 19.61 -13.13 -20.17
CA ALA A 109 19.62 -11.78 -20.74
C ALA A 109 18.23 -11.08 -20.72
N MET A 110 17.14 -11.83 -20.83
CA MET A 110 15.78 -11.27 -20.74
C MET A 110 15.48 -10.86 -19.30
N ILE A 111 15.85 -11.71 -18.34
CA ILE A 111 15.66 -11.45 -16.91
C ILE A 111 16.49 -10.24 -16.48
N GLU A 112 17.76 -10.16 -16.91
CA GLU A 112 18.63 -9.03 -16.62
C GLU A 112 18.11 -7.71 -17.21
N ASN A 113 17.59 -7.73 -18.44
CA ASN A 113 17.01 -6.55 -19.06
C ASN A 113 15.78 -6.09 -18.28
N GLN A 114 14.92 -7.00 -17.87
CA GLN A 114 13.74 -6.69 -17.08
C GLN A 114 14.13 -6.13 -15.69
N ALA A 115 15.16 -6.72 -15.05
CA ALA A 115 15.66 -6.22 -13.76
C ALA A 115 16.23 -4.79 -13.87
N ARG A 116 16.89 -4.47 -14.98
CA ARG A 116 17.36 -3.10 -15.26
C ARG A 116 16.19 -2.13 -15.46
N GLN A 117 15.18 -2.51 -16.21
CA GLN A 117 13.97 -1.70 -16.36
C GLN A 117 13.26 -1.45 -15.02
N PHE A 118 13.19 -2.48 -14.17
CA PHE A 118 12.67 -2.32 -12.82
C PHE A 118 13.48 -1.30 -12.01
N LEU A 119 14.80 -1.38 -12.05
CA LEU A 119 15.69 -0.43 -11.38
C LEU A 119 15.53 1.01 -11.93
N ASP A 120 15.40 1.17 -13.25
CA ASP A 120 15.22 2.49 -13.87
C ASP A 120 13.87 3.10 -13.48
N ASN A 121 12.80 2.30 -13.42
CA ASN A 121 11.50 2.72 -12.91
C ASN A 121 11.58 3.13 -11.43
N PHE A 122 12.31 2.37 -10.62
CA PHE A 122 12.55 2.69 -9.22
C PHE A 122 13.31 4.02 -9.06
N LYS A 123 14.36 4.23 -9.85
CA LYS A 123 15.09 5.53 -9.89
C LYS A 123 14.15 6.69 -10.23
N MET A 124 13.28 6.50 -11.21
CA MET A 124 12.29 7.49 -11.63
C MET A 124 11.28 7.80 -10.53
N GLN A 125 10.80 6.78 -9.84
CA GLN A 125 9.85 6.93 -8.73
C GLN A 125 10.45 7.71 -7.56
N ILE A 126 11.71 7.45 -7.19
CA ILE A 126 12.43 8.19 -6.17
C ILE A 126 12.62 9.66 -6.60
N ALA A 127 13.00 9.88 -7.87
CA ALA A 127 13.18 11.23 -8.40
C ALA A 127 11.88 12.06 -8.36
N GLN A 128 10.72 11.43 -8.60
CA GLN A 128 9.40 12.07 -8.48
C GLN A 128 9.08 12.52 -7.04
N GLN A 129 9.63 11.84 -6.04
CA GLN A 129 9.52 12.24 -4.63
C GLN A 129 10.50 13.38 -4.25
N GLY A 130 11.26 13.90 -5.21
CA GLY A 130 12.21 14.98 -5.01
C GLY A 130 13.50 14.56 -4.31
N ILE A 131 13.79 13.27 -4.20
CA ILE A 131 15.00 12.74 -3.56
C ILE A 131 15.98 12.31 -4.64
N PRO A 132 17.23 12.84 -4.65
CA PRO A 132 18.27 12.31 -5.52
C PRO A 132 18.58 10.85 -5.19
N TYR A 133 18.67 10.01 -6.24
CA TYR A 133 18.90 8.56 -6.08
C TYR A 133 20.12 8.24 -5.21
N ASP A 134 21.26 8.92 -5.44
CA ASP A 134 22.49 8.73 -4.66
C ASP A 134 22.31 9.06 -3.17
N GLN A 135 21.46 10.03 -2.86
CA GLN A 135 21.14 10.39 -1.47
C GLN A 135 20.27 9.32 -0.83
N TYR A 136 19.28 8.82 -1.56
CA TYR A 136 18.44 7.71 -1.10
C TYR A 136 19.28 6.46 -0.77
N MET A 137 20.19 6.07 -1.67
CA MET A 137 21.07 4.92 -1.47
C MET A 137 21.99 5.08 -0.23
N LYS A 138 22.51 6.29 0.00
CA LYS A 138 23.31 6.58 1.20
C LYS A 138 22.50 6.54 2.50
N MET A 139 21.25 7.02 2.46
CA MET A 139 20.35 7.02 3.63
C MET A 139 19.90 5.64 4.01
N THR A 140 19.63 4.79 3.03
CA THR A 140 19.13 3.42 3.25
C THR A 140 20.24 2.39 3.42
N GLY A 141 21.47 2.74 3.05
CA GLY A 141 22.60 1.80 3.04
C GLY A 141 22.44 0.67 2.00
N MET A 142 21.57 0.87 1.01
CA MET A 142 21.34 -0.12 -0.06
C MET A 142 22.47 -0.09 -1.10
N ASP A 143 22.73 -1.24 -1.71
CA ASP A 143 23.66 -1.40 -2.83
C ASP A 143 22.88 -1.69 -4.11
N GLU A 144 23.22 -1.00 -5.20
CA GLU A 144 22.57 -1.20 -6.51
C GLU A 144 22.73 -2.62 -7.03
N ALA A 145 23.88 -3.27 -6.78
CA ALA A 145 24.11 -4.66 -7.17
C ALA A 145 23.15 -5.61 -6.45
N LYS A 146 22.89 -5.34 -5.17
CA LYS A 146 21.93 -6.11 -4.39
C LYS A 146 20.48 -5.87 -4.85
N LEU A 147 20.13 -4.62 -5.17
CA LEU A 147 18.81 -4.31 -5.74
C LEU A 147 18.56 -5.03 -7.07
N LEU A 148 19.56 -5.09 -7.94
CA LEU A 148 19.49 -5.86 -9.19
C LEU A 148 19.35 -7.36 -8.95
N GLU A 149 20.05 -7.90 -7.96
CA GLU A 149 19.92 -9.32 -7.59
C GLU A 149 18.54 -9.64 -7.03
N ASP A 150 18.05 -8.81 -6.11
CA ASP A 150 16.72 -8.94 -5.51
C ASP A 150 15.59 -8.75 -6.56
N ALA A 151 15.86 -7.98 -7.62
CA ALA A 151 14.94 -7.78 -8.74
C ALA A 151 14.87 -8.95 -9.72
N LYS A 152 15.78 -9.90 -9.72
CA LYS A 152 15.81 -11.02 -10.69
C LYS A 152 14.57 -11.91 -10.60
N GLU A 153 14.20 -12.33 -9.41
CA GLU A 153 13.05 -13.21 -9.20
C GLU A 153 11.73 -12.57 -9.65
N PRO A 154 11.37 -11.32 -9.23
CA PRO A 154 10.19 -10.66 -9.76
C PRO A 154 10.29 -10.38 -11.28
N SER A 155 11.49 -10.12 -11.80
CA SER A 155 11.70 -9.93 -13.24
C SER A 155 11.48 -11.22 -14.04
N GLU A 156 11.92 -12.36 -13.55
CA GLU A 156 11.64 -13.65 -14.17
C GLU A 156 10.13 -13.93 -14.21
N ARG A 157 9.42 -13.65 -13.11
CA ARG A 157 7.95 -13.78 -13.08
C ARG A 157 7.27 -12.89 -14.11
N GLN A 158 7.72 -11.64 -14.23
CA GLN A 158 7.18 -10.71 -15.22
C GLN A 158 7.45 -11.18 -16.65
N VAL A 159 8.67 -11.58 -16.97
CA VAL A 159 9.01 -12.11 -18.31
C VAL A 159 8.18 -13.36 -18.65
N ARG A 160 7.96 -14.25 -17.69
CA ARG A 160 7.06 -15.41 -17.87
C ARG A 160 5.64 -14.98 -18.21
N LEU A 161 5.12 -14.00 -17.48
CA LEU A 161 3.79 -13.45 -17.72
C LEU A 161 3.69 -12.80 -19.11
N ASP A 162 4.67 -11.98 -19.46
CA ASP A 162 4.69 -11.28 -20.77
C ASP A 162 4.70 -12.29 -21.93
N LEU A 163 5.50 -13.35 -21.81
CA LEU A 163 5.53 -14.43 -22.80
C LEU A 163 4.19 -15.21 -22.87
N ALA A 164 3.55 -15.44 -21.73
CA ALA A 164 2.24 -16.08 -21.69
C ALA A 164 1.18 -15.23 -22.36
N LEU A 165 1.15 -13.92 -22.06
CA LEU A 165 0.20 -12.99 -22.68
C LEU A 165 0.45 -12.84 -24.19
N ALA A 166 1.72 -12.80 -24.62
CA ALA A 166 2.05 -12.80 -26.06
C ALA A 166 1.55 -14.07 -26.77
N ALA A 167 1.69 -15.24 -26.15
CA ALA A 167 1.16 -16.48 -26.69
C ALA A 167 -0.39 -16.49 -26.77
N ILE A 168 -1.07 -15.90 -25.79
CA ILE A 168 -2.53 -15.74 -25.80
C ILE A 168 -2.97 -14.79 -26.93
N ILE A 169 -2.26 -13.66 -27.11
CA ILE A 169 -2.54 -12.71 -28.20
C ILE A 169 -2.46 -13.43 -29.55
N GLU A 170 -1.46 -14.25 -29.76
CA GLU A 170 -1.27 -14.99 -30.99
C GLU A 170 -2.34 -16.10 -31.18
N ALA A 171 -2.61 -16.88 -30.13
CA ALA A 171 -3.57 -17.97 -30.16
C ALA A 171 -5.00 -17.50 -30.39
N GLU A 172 -5.41 -16.44 -29.71
CA GLU A 172 -6.74 -15.83 -29.82
C GLU A 172 -6.84 -14.84 -30.99
N LYS A 173 -5.73 -14.59 -31.70
CA LYS A 173 -5.63 -13.63 -32.81
C LYS A 173 -6.19 -12.27 -32.46
N LEU A 174 -5.76 -11.76 -31.28
CA LEU A 174 -6.24 -10.46 -30.81
C LEU A 174 -5.65 -9.35 -31.69
N GLU A 175 -6.50 -8.46 -32.11
CA GLU A 175 -6.12 -7.30 -32.91
C GLU A 175 -6.62 -6.03 -32.24
N VAL A 176 -5.91 -4.94 -32.48
CA VAL A 176 -6.29 -3.59 -32.06
C VAL A 176 -6.35 -2.72 -33.27
N SER A 177 -7.51 -2.08 -33.47
CA SER A 177 -7.74 -1.16 -34.59
C SER A 177 -7.13 0.22 -34.30
N ASP A 178 -6.87 0.99 -35.34
CA ASP A 178 -6.39 2.36 -35.23
C ASP A 178 -7.41 3.26 -34.48
N GLU A 179 -8.72 2.93 -34.60
CA GLU A 179 -9.79 3.63 -33.90
C GLU A 179 -9.70 3.42 -32.37
N GLU A 180 -9.35 2.21 -31.92
CA GLU A 180 -9.14 1.91 -30.49
C GLU A 180 -7.92 2.65 -29.94
N VAL A 181 -6.85 2.71 -30.72
CA VAL A 181 -5.64 3.49 -30.36
C VAL A 181 -5.97 4.98 -30.23
N GLU A 182 -6.72 5.53 -31.17
CA GLU A 182 -7.18 6.93 -31.12
C GLU A 182 -8.08 7.20 -29.92
N ALA A 183 -8.97 6.26 -29.58
CA ALA A 183 -9.83 6.37 -28.42
C ALA A 183 -9.02 6.38 -27.10
N GLU A 184 -7.98 5.54 -27.01
CA GLU A 184 -7.11 5.50 -25.83
C GLU A 184 -6.27 6.79 -25.71
N PHE A 185 -5.75 7.34 -26.82
CA PHE A 185 -5.09 8.65 -26.79
C PHE A 185 -6.02 9.76 -26.28
N LYS A 186 -7.29 9.77 -26.69
CA LYS A 186 -8.28 10.74 -26.20
C LYS A 186 -8.54 10.58 -24.73
N LYS A 187 -8.71 9.34 -24.26
CA LYS A 187 -8.92 9.03 -22.85
C LYS A 187 -7.74 9.47 -21.98
N MET A 188 -6.50 9.26 -22.45
CA MET A 188 -5.30 9.76 -21.78
C MET A 188 -5.25 11.30 -21.77
N ALA A 189 -5.58 11.96 -22.88
CA ALA A 189 -5.62 13.41 -22.97
C ALA A 189 -6.62 14.00 -21.96
N ASP A 190 -7.82 13.42 -21.87
CA ASP A 190 -8.86 13.84 -20.92
C ASP A 190 -8.41 13.58 -19.45
N GLN A 191 -7.82 12.42 -19.17
CA GLN A 191 -7.39 12.04 -17.83
C GLN A 191 -6.30 12.96 -17.29
N TYR A 192 -5.34 13.35 -18.14
CA TYR A 192 -4.21 14.21 -17.74
C TYR A 192 -4.46 15.69 -18.05
N SER A 193 -5.66 16.05 -18.58
CA SER A 193 -5.99 17.41 -19.03
C SER A 193 -4.93 17.98 -19.98
N MET A 194 -4.43 17.12 -20.88
CA MET A 194 -3.42 17.45 -21.89
C MET A 194 -4.04 17.55 -23.28
N ASP A 195 -3.38 18.28 -24.16
CA ASP A 195 -3.76 18.30 -25.56
C ASP A 195 -3.44 16.95 -26.23
N LEU A 196 -4.35 16.47 -27.09
CA LEU A 196 -4.23 15.19 -27.79
C LEU A 196 -2.94 15.10 -28.64
N GLU A 197 -2.55 16.19 -29.28
CA GLU A 197 -1.33 16.24 -30.09
C GLU A 197 -0.08 16.13 -29.23
N MET A 198 -0.13 16.66 -28.00
CA MET A 198 0.94 16.50 -27.03
C MET A 198 1.07 15.04 -26.60
N VAL A 199 -0.03 14.36 -26.30
CA VAL A 199 -0.01 12.94 -25.92
C VAL A 199 0.57 12.08 -27.04
N LYS A 200 0.14 12.28 -28.28
CA LYS A 200 0.67 11.58 -29.46
C LYS A 200 2.15 11.86 -29.74
N LYS A 201 2.66 13.00 -29.32
CA LYS A 201 4.08 13.33 -29.46
C LYS A 201 4.97 12.57 -28.48
N TYR A 202 4.46 12.32 -27.27
CA TYR A 202 5.21 11.63 -26.22
C TYR A 202 5.05 10.12 -26.23
N LEU A 203 3.90 9.61 -26.70
CA LEU A 203 3.60 8.20 -26.78
C LEU A 203 3.48 7.74 -28.23
N GLN A 204 4.25 6.71 -28.57
CA GLN A 204 4.19 6.11 -29.91
C GLN A 204 2.94 5.24 -30.05
N ALA A 205 2.27 5.29 -31.20
CA ALA A 205 1.06 4.52 -31.46
C ALA A 205 1.27 3.01 -31.28
N ASP A 206 2.45 2.49 -31.65
CA ASP A 206 2.80 1.08 -31.49
C ASP A 206 2.83 0.67 -30.01
N GLN A 207 3.36 1.52 -29.13
CA GLN A 207 3.38 1.25 -27.69
C GLN A 207 1.97 1.19 -27.09
N VAL A 208 1.09 2.11 -27.51
CA VAL A 208 -0.32 2.10 -27.09
C VAL A 208 -1.04 0.86 -27.62
N LYS A 209 -0.73 0.46 -28.86
CA LYS A 209 -1.28 -0.76 -29.47
C LYS A 209 -0.87 -2.02 -28.70
N ASP A 210 0.41 -2.15 -28.35
CA ASP A 210 0.92 -3.27 -27.57
C ASP A 210 0.29 -3.31 -26.17
N GLN A 211 0.12 -2.15 -25.56
CA GLN A 211 -0.57 -2.05 -24.27
C GLN A 211 -2.03 -2.49 -24.36
N LEU A 212 -2.76 -2.07 -25.38
CA LEU A 212 -4.14 -2.48 -25.63
C LEU A 212 -4.27 -3.97 -25.93
N LEU A 213 -3.32 -4.56 -26.70
CA LEU A 213 -3.25 -5.99 -26.93
C LEU A 213 -3.07 -6.76 -25.63
N THR A 214 -2.16 -6.32 -24.79
CA THR A 214 -1.92 -6.91 -23.46
C THR A 214 -3.18 -6.82 -22.58
N GLN A 215 -3.87 -5.66 -22.56
CA GLN A 215 -5.13 -5.50 -21.83
C GLN A 215 -6.23 -6.45 -22.36
N LYS A 216 -6.35 -6.62 -23.68
CA LYS A 216 -7.28 -7.58 -24.27
C LYS A 216 -6.94 -9.02 -23.87
N ALA A 217 -5.67 -9.40 -23.83
CA ALA A 217 -5.24 -10.72 -23.39
C ALA A 217 -5.57 -10.97 -21.93
N VAL A 218 -5.33 -10.00 -21.06
CA VAL A 218 -5.74 -10.06 -19.65
C VAL A 218 -7.25 -10.22 -19.53
N ALA A 219 -8.04 -9.46 -20.30
CA ALA A 219 -9.50 -9.56 -20.29
C ALA A 219 -9.98 -10.96 -20.71
N VAL A 220 -9.39 -11.57 -21.73
CA VAL A 220 -9.69 -12.97 -22.13
C VAL A 220 -9.45 -13.94 -20.98
N VAL A 221 -8.35 -13.79 -20.26
CA VAL A 221 -8.03 -14.64 -19.10
C VAL A 221 -9.06 -14.43 -17.96
N VAL A 222 -9.37 -13.17 -17.63
CA VAL A 222 -10.31 -12.82 -16.57
C VAL A 222 -11.72 -13.34 -16.89
N ASP A 223 -12.18 -13.15 -18.14
CA ASP A 223 -13.52 -13.59 -18.60
C ASP A 223 -13.66 -15.12 -18.60
N SER A 224 -12.57 -15.84 -18.86
CA SER A 224 -12.55 -17.30 -18.84
C SER A 224 -12.40 -17.88 -17.42
N ALA A 225 -12.00 -17.09 -16.45
CA ALA A 225 -11.70 -17.52 -15.11
C ALA A 225 -12.96 -17.72 -14.25
N THR A 226 -12.92 -18.72 -13.38
CA THR A 226 -13.97 -18.94 -12.38
C THR A 226 -13.43 -18.69 -10.99
N ALA A 227 -13.97 -17.68 -10.30
CA ALA A 227 -13.58 -17.40 -8.93
C ALA A 227 -14.00 -18.55 -7.99
N ILE A 228 -13.00 -19.21 -7.41
CA ILE A 228 -13.21 -20.23 -6.39
C ILE A 228 -13.10 -19.54 -5.03
N LYS A 229 -14.17 -19.63 -4.20
CA LYS A 229 -14.10 -19.13 -2.84
C LYS A 229 -12.99 -19.85 -2.08
N PRO A 230 -12.04 -19.14 -1.45
CA PRO A 230 -11.01 -19.79 -0.66
C PRO A 230 -11.66 -20.62 0.43
N GLU A 231 -11.30 -21.89 0.51
CA GLU A 231 -11.68 -22.73 1.65
C GLU A 231 -11.12 -22.09 2.93
N LYS A 232 -11.98 -21.84 3.92
CA LYS A 232 -11.64 -21.24 5.22
C LYS A 232 -10.74 -22.17 6.05
N LYS A 233 -9.52 -22.45 5.60
CA LYS A 233 -8.61 -23.40 6.30
C LYS A 233 -7.57 -22.77 7.24
N THR A 234 -7.38 -21.45 7.27
CA THR A 234 -6.24 -20.89 8.03
C THR A 234 -6.57 -19.80 9.07
N ALA A 235 -7.73 -19.14 8.99
CA ALA A 235 -8.04 -18.06 9.94
C ALA A 235 -8.27 -18.56 11.40
N LYS A 236 -8.64 -19.85 11.60
CA LYS A 236 -8.84 -20.41 12.94
C LYS A 236 -7.56 -20.79 13.68
N LYS A 237 -6.45 -21.03 12.97
CA LYS A 237 -5.17 -21.39 13.62
C LYS A 237 -4.37 -20.17 14.08
N THR A 238 -4.41 -19.08 13.33
CA THR A 238 -3.73 -17.83 13.70
C THR A 238 -4.48 -17.06 14.80
N ALA A 239 -5.81 -17.02 14.77
CA ALA A 239 -6.60 -16.41 15.84
C ALA A 239 -6.44 -17.17 17.18
N LYS A 240 -6.44 -18.52 17.14
CA LYS A 240 -6.28 -19.35 18.33
C LYS A 240 -4.85 -19.35 18.90
N LYS A 241 -3.84 -19.02 18.05
CA LYS A 241 -2.45 -18.85 18.51
C LYS A 241 -2.25 -17.47 19.16
N ALA A 242 -2.87 -16.42 18.59
CA ALA A 242 -2.82 -15.07 19.16
C ALA A 242 -3.62 -14.96 20.48
N GLU A 243 -4.76 -15.66 20.59
CA GLU A 243 -5.55 -15.73 21.84
C GLU A 243 -4.77 -16.49 22.95
N LYS A 244 -4.06 -17.54 22.58
CA LYS A 244 -3.26 -18.32 23.54
C LYS A 244 -2.00 -17.59 24.01
N GLU A 245 -1.33 -16.84 23.12
CA GLU A 245 -0.19 -16.01 23.47
C GLU A 245 -0.62 -14.79 24.32
N ALA A 246 -1.82 -14.25 24.11
CA ALA A 246 -2.38 -13.18 24.95
C ALA A 246 -2.79 -13.69 26.36
N GLU A 247 -3.31 -14.92 26.46
CA GLU A 247 -3.73 -15.54 27.74
C GLU A 247 -2.52 -16.01 28.57
N GLU A 248 -1.43 -16.46 27.90
CA GLU A 248 -0.15 -16.77 28.54
C GLU A 248 0.56 -15.51 29.08
N ALA A 249 0.51 -14.38 28.35
CA ALA A 249 1.06 -13.10 28.77
C ALA A 249 0.28 -12.49 29.96
N GLU A 250 -1.04 -12.69 30.02
CA GLU A 250 -1.89 -12.21 31.13
C GLU A 250 -1.74 -13.06 32.41
N THR A 251 -1.38 -14.33 32.26
CA THR A 251 -1.09 -15.22 33.40
C THR A 251 0.32 -15.01 33.97
N GLU A 252 1.31 -14.70 33.15
CA GLU A 252 2.64 -14.33 33.63
C GLU A 252 2.63 -12.99 34.37
N ALA A 253 1.91 -11.97 33.86
CA ALA A 253 1.77 -10.68 34.55
C ALA A 253 1.03 -10.77 35.89
N LYS A 254 0.15 -11.74 36.11
CA LYS A 254 -0.53 -11.96 37.37
C LYS A 254 0.31 -12.75 38.40
N SER A 255 1.24 -13.57 37.94
CA SER A 255 2.12 -14.33 38.84
C SER A 255 3.28 -13.49 39.41
N GLU A 256 3.65 -12.39 38.74
CA GLU A 256 4.68 -11.47 39.25
C GLU A 256 4.13 -10.44 40.28
N THR A 257 2.81 -10.21 40.29
CA THR A 257 2.17 -9.30 41.27
C THR A 257 1.76 -9.97 42.59
N GLU A 258 1.85 -11.29 42.74
CA GLU A 258 1.59 -12.00 44.00
C GLU A 258 2.86 -12.42 44.78
N ALA A 259 4.06 -12.03 44.29
CA ALA A 259 5.35 -12.43 44.87
C ALA A 259 6.16 -11.27 45.49
N GLU A 260 5.53 -10.07 45.75
CA GLU A 260 6.15 -8.99 46.53
C GLU A 260 5.31 -8.59 47.74
#